data_beabb032bfc9ee80f85c6b25c44d03d4
#
_entry.id   beabb032bfc9ee80f85c6b25c44d03d4
#
_cell.length_a   1.000
_cell.length_b   1.000
_cell.length_c   1.000
_cell.angle_alpha   90.00
_cell.angle_beta   90.00
_cell.angle_gamma   90.00
#
_symmetry.space_group_name_H-M   'P 1'
#
loop_
_entity.id
_entity.type
_entity.pdbx_description
1 polymer ?
#
loop_
_entity_poly.entity_id
_entity_poly.type
_entity_poly.pdbx_seq_one_letter_code
_entity_poly.pdbx_strand_id
1 'polypeptide(L)'
;MKKKFLITYANYYQDISSDLLESAKKSLPKNSIVKIINVPGVFEIPVTISKNLKKFDAFIALGCVIKGETPHFDFISQATTDAIMRLSIESKKPIGNGIITCLNMAQAKARSKKGSEATKAVLAVLSQK
;
A
#
# COMPACT_ATOMS: atom_id res chain seq x y z
N MET A 1 8.19 -0.16 -22.63
CA MET A 1 8.81 -1.10 -21.70
C MET A 1 7.89 -1.41 -20.55
N LYS A 2 7.82 -2.68 -20.16
CA LYS A 2 6.95 -3.08 -19.04
C LYS A 2 7.52 -2.64 -17.71
N LYS A 3 6.69 -2.02 -16.88
CA LYS A 3 7.07 -1.66 -15.51
C LYS A 3 6.77 -2.81 -14.57
N LYS A 4 7.60 -2.94 -13.54
CA LYS A 4 7.44 -3.96 -12.50
C LYS A 4 6.90 -3.34 -11.23
N PHE A 5 5.77 -3.85 -10.78
CA PHE A 5 5.09 -3.38 -9.56
C PHE A 5 5.11 -4.45 -8.49
N LEU A 6 5.35 -4.04 -7.26
CA LEU A 6 5.16 -4.90 -6.10
C LEU A 6 3.98 -4.38 -5.31
N ILE A 7 2.97 -5.21 -5.13
CA ILE A 7 1.87 -4.92 -4.22
C ILE A 7 2.12 -5.70 -2.94
N THR A 8 2.26 -4.98 -1.83
CA THR A 8 2.40 -5.58 -0.49
C THR A 8 1.13 -5.26 0.28
N TYR A 9 0.41 -6.29 0.70
CA TYR A 9 -0.83 -6.07 1.42
C TYR A 9 -0.86 -6.82 2.75
N ALA A 10 -1.45 -6.17 3.75
CA ALA A 10 -1.66 -6.74 5.07
C ALA A 10 -3.07 -7.31 5.14
N ASN A 11 -3.18 -8.59 5.46
CA ASN A 11 -4.44 -9.33 5.39
C ASN A 11 -5.11 -9.49 6.75
N TYR A 12 -5.00 -8.49 7.62
CA TYR A 12 -5.58 -8.56 8.96
C TYR A 12 -7.12 -8.54 8.93
N TYR A 13 -7.70 -7.61 8.15
CA TYR A 13 -9.15 -7.54 7.90
C TYR A 13 -9.40 -8.02 6.47
N GLN A 14 -9.70 -9.31 6.33
CA GLN A 14 -9.70 -9.99 5.01
C GLN A 14 -10.60 -9.34 3.97
N ASP A 15 -11.83 -8.99 4.34
CA ASP A 15 -12.77 -8.40 3.38
C ASP A 15 -12.28 -7.03 2.89
N ILE A 16 -11.77 -6.21 3.80
CA ILE A 16 -11.23 -4.90 3.48
C ILE A 16 -9.99 -5.05 2.60
N SER A 17 -9.09 -5.96 2.98
CA SER A 17 -7.84 -6.19 2.25
C SER A 17 -8.10 -6.70 0.84
N SER A 18 -9.08 -7.57 0.66
CA SER A 18 -9.45 -8.09 -0.66
C SER A 18 -9.96 -6.98 -1.57
N ASP A 19 -10.81 -6.08 -1.05
CA ASP A 19 -11.33 -4.96 -1.82
C ASP A 19 -10.21 -3.98 -2.20
N LEU A 20 -9.30 -3.70 -1.28
CA LEU A 20 -8.14 -2.85 -1.55
C LEU A 20 -7.28 -3.46 -2.66
N LEU A 21 -6.99 -4.75 -2.56
CA LEU A 21 -6.17 -5.44 -3.54
C LEU A 21 -6.81 -5.44 -4.92
N GLU A 22 -8.11 -5.77 -5.01
CA GLU A 22 -8.82 -5.81 -6.27
C GLU A 22 -8.86 -4.43 -6.94
N SER A 23 -9.17 -3.38 -6.18
CA SER A 23 -9.24 -2.02 -6.73
C SER A 23 -7.87 -1.53 -7.20
N ALA A 24 -6.80 -1.88 -6.48
CA ALA A 24 -5.45 -1.52 -6.88
C ALA A 24 -5.06 -2.22 -8.19
N LYS A 25 -5.32 -3.52 -8.29
CA LYS A 25 -4.99 -4.31 -9.47
C LYS A 25 -5.71 -3.82 -10.72
N LYS A 26 -6.99 -3.47 -10.59
CA LYS A 26 -7.81 -3.01 -11.72
C LYS A 26 -7.29 -1.73 -12.34
N SER A 27 -6.58 -0.91 -11.57
CA SER A 27 -6.07 0.38 -12.04
C SER A 27 -4.69 0.28 -12.70
N LEU A 28 -4.04 -0.88 -12.64
CA LEU A 28 -2.73 -1.08 -13.27
C LEU A 28 -2.87 -1.23 -14.79
N PRO A 29 -1.86 -0.76 -15.55
CA PRO A 29 -1.84 -1.01 -16.99
C PRO A 29 -1.81 -2.52 -17.29
N LYS A 30 -2.46 -2.92 -18.36
CA LYS A 30 -2.64 -4.35 -18.70
C LYS A 30 -1.34 -5.13 -18.88
N ASN A 31 -0.30 -4.48 -19.36
CA ASN A 31 0.97 -5.15 -19.63
C ASN A 31 1.98 -5.00 -18.50
N SER A 32 1.50 -4.68 -17.31
CA SER A 32 2.37 -4.57 -16.14
C SER A 32 2.83 -5.94 -15.64
N ILE A 33 4.05 -5.99 -15.11
CA ILE A 33 4.52 -7.17 -14.38
C ILE A 33 4.23 -6.89 -12.90
N VAL A 34 3.43 -7.75 -12.27
CA VAL A 34 2.95 -7.52 -10.92
C VAL A 34 3.28 -8.70 -10.03
N LYS A 35 3.94 -8.43 -8.91
CA LYS A 35 4.11 -9.42 -7.85
C LYS A 35 3.32 -8.97 -6.63
N ILE A 36 2.69 -9.91 -5.95
CA ILE A 36 1.86 -9.64 -4.78
C ILE A 36 2.43 -10.40 -3.60
N ILE A 37 2.70 -9.69 -2.50
CA ILE A 37 3.19 -10.29 -1.26
C ILE A 37 2.20 -9.96 -0.15
N ASN A 38 1.75 -11.01 0.54
CA ASN A 38 0.91 -10.87 1.73
C ASN A 38 1.78 -10.80 2.97
N VAL A 39 1.47 -9.89 3.88
CA VAL A 39 2.14 -9.79 5.19
C VAL A 39 1.10 -9.82 6.30
N PRO A 40 1.50 -10.19 7.55
CA PRO A 40 0.53 -10.32 8.64
C PRO A 40 -0.15 -9.02 9.03
N GLY A 41 0.58 -7.91 9.04
CA GLY A 41 0.04 -6.61 9.45
C GLY A 41 0.74 -5.49 8.73
N VAL A 42 0.20 -4.27 8.87
CA VAL A 42 0.77 -3.11 8.17
C VAL A 42 2.19 -2.79 8.65
N PHE A 43 2.53 -3.18 9.88
CA PHE A 43 3.85 -2.94 10.43
C PHE A 43 4.95 -3.65 9.63
N GLU A 44 4.63 -4.76 8.97
CA GLU A 44 5.57 -5.53 8.16
C GLU A 44 5.69 -5.05 6.71
N ILE A 45 4.87 -4.08 6.30
CA ILE A 45 4.89 -3.58 4.92
C ILE A 45 6.18 -2.84 4.59
N PRO A 46 6.66 -1.90 5.42
CA PRO A 46 7.88 -1.15 5.06
C PRO A 46 9.11 -2.03 4.86
N VAL A 47 9.35 -3.01 5.74
CA VAL A 47 10.52 -3.87 5.60
C VAL A 47 10.42 -4.77 4.36
N THR A 48 9.21 -5.21 4.01
CA THR A 48 8.99 -6.01 2.81
C THR A 48 9.32 -5.20 1.56
N ILE A 49 8.88 -3.94 1.52
CA ILE A 49 9.22 -3.03 0.41
C ILE A 49 10.73 -2.80 0.37
N SER A 50 11.33 -2.52 1.53
CA SER A 50 12.77 -2.25 1.63
C SER A 50 13.61 -3.40 1.06
N LYS A 51 13.24 -4.63 1.33
CA LYS A 51 13.92 -5.81 0.81
C LYS A 51 13.83 -5.94 -0.71
N ASN A 52 12.86 -5.29 -1.33
CA ASN A 52 12.57 -5.44 -2.74
C ASN A 52 12.80 -4.16 -3.56
N LEU A 53 13.40 -3.13 -2.95
CA LEU A 53 13.55 -1.83 -3.63
C LEU A 53 14.28 -1.91 -4.97
N LYS A 54 15.26 -2.77 -5.09
CA LYS A 54 16.04 -2.89 -6.33
C LYS A 54 15.37 -3.73 -7.40
N LYS A 55 14.33 -4.46 -7.05
CA LYS A 55 13.70 -5.44 -7.96
C LYS A 55 12.49 -4.91 -8.70
N PHE A 56 11.93 -3.79 -8.26
CA PHE A 56 10.69 -3.26 -8.82
C PHE A 56 10.83 -1.78 -9.11
N ASP A 57 10.00 -1.30 -10.04
CA ASP A 57 9.98 0.13 -10.42
C ASP A 57 9.07 0.94 -9.51
N ALA A 58 8.07 0.30 -8.93
CA ALA A 58 7.07 0.97 -8.12
C ALA A 58 6.43 0.01 -7.13
N PHE A 59 5.84 0.56 -6.10
CA PHE A 59 5.30 -0.21 -4.98
C PHE A 59 3.93 0.29 -4.61
N ILE A 60 3.05 -0.61 -4.18
CA ILE A 60 1.73 -0.26 -3.68
C ILE A 60 1.56 -0.95 -2.33
N ALA A 61 1.34 -0.16 -1.29
CA ALA A 61 1.15 -0.65 0.08
C ALA A 61 -0.34 -0.61 0.40
N LEU A 62 -0.90 -1.75 0.77
CA LEU A 62 -2.33 -1.88 1.06
C LEU A 62 -2.55 -2.49 2.43
N GLY A 63 -3.49 -1.93 3.17
CA GLY A 63 -3.85 -2.46 4.47
C GLY A 63 -4.86 -1.58 5.16
N CYS A 64 -5.27 -2.00 6.34
CA CYS A 64 -6.26 -1.28 7.12
C CYS A 64 -5.87 -1.28 8.59
N VAL A 65 -5.86 -0.11 9.20
CA VAL A 65 -5.66 0.05 10.63
C VAL A 65 -6.93 0.70 11.19
N ILE A 66 -7.53 0.05 12.20
CA ILE A 66 -8.72 0.57 12.85
C ILE A 66 -8.36 0.91 14.28
N LYS A 67 -8.78 2.10 14.73
CA LYS A 67 -8.50 2.59 16.07
C LYS A 67 -9.10 1.65 17.13
N GLY A 68 -8.26 1.26 18.10
CA GLY A 68 -8.67 0.48 19.26
C GLY A 68 -8.68 1.33 20.53
N GLU A 69 -8.67 0.66 21.67
CA GLU A 69 -8.72 1.31 22.97
C GLU A 69 -7.36 1.86 23.43
N THR A 70 -6.28 1.38 22.80
CA THR A 70 -4.92 1.79 23.17
C THR A 70 -4.33 2.72 22.12
N PRO A 71 -3.21 3.41 22.41
CA PRO A 71 -2.56 4.26 21.41
C PRO A 71 -1.83 3.49 20.31
N HIS A 72 -1.96 2.18 20.26
CA HIS A 72 -1.33 1.34 19.25
C HIS A 72 -1.65 1.82 17.82
N PHE A 73 -2.89 2.23 17.58
CA PHE A 73 -3.33 2.77 16.28
C PHE A 73 -2.43 3.94 15.85
N ASP A 74 -2.20 4.90 16.74
CA ASP A 74 -1.42 6.09 16.42
C ASP A 74 0.05 5.72 16.16
N PHE A 75 0.63 4.85 16.97
CA PHE A 75 2.02 4.41 16.81
C PHE A 75 2.23 3.67 15.49
N ILE A 76 1.36 2.72 15.18
CA ILE A 76 1.47 1.93 13.95
C ILE A 76 1.25 2.81 12.71
N SER A 77 0.22 3.65 12.74
CA SER A 77 -0.10 4.52 11.60
C SER A 77 1.04 5.50 11.33
N GLN A 78 1.56 6.14 12.37
CA GLN A 78 2.64 7.11 12.24
C GLN A 78 3.93 6.46 11.75
N ALA A 79 4.35 5.37 12.39
CA ALA A 79 5.59 4.70 12.04
C ALA A 79 5.56 4.17 10.61
N THR A 80 4.45 3.56 10.22
CA THR A 80 4.31 2.98 8.87
C THR A 80 4.29 4.07 7.80
N THR A 81 3.54 5.13 8.03
CA THR A 81 3.46 6.26 7.10
C THR A 81 4.82 6.92 6.91
N ASP A 82 5.53 7.18 8.00
CA ASP A 82 6.86 7.80 7.96
C ASP A 82 7.86 6.92 7.23
N ALA A 83 7.83 5.62 7.47
CA ALA A 83 8.74 4.68 6.83
C ALA A 83 8.51 4.60 5.32
N ILE A 84 7.25 4.55 4.89
CA ILE A 84 6.89 4.51 3.48
C ILE A 84 7.35 5.78 2.78
N MET A 85 7.10 6.92 3.37
CA MET A 85 7.53 8.20 2.80
C MET A 85 9.04 8.26 2.64
N ARG A 86 9.78 7.83 3.66
CA ARG A 86 11.25 7.83 3.63
C ARG A 86 11.77 6.90 2.53
N LEU A 87 11.24 5.68 2.46
CA LEU A 87 11.64 4.72 1.43
C LEU A 87 11.40 5.26 0.02
N SER A 88 10.27 5.92 -0.18
CA SER A 88 9.91 6.50 -1.47
C SER A 88 10.90 7.60 -1.88
N ILE A 89 11.21 8.50 -0.96
CA ILE A 89 12.13 9.61 -1.23
C ILE A 89 13.55 9.10 -1.46
N GLU A 90 14.03 8.21 -0.61
CA GLU A 90 15.40 7.71 -0.69
C GLU A 90 15.64 6.86 -1.94
N SER A 91 14.67 6.05 -2.33
CA SER A 91 14.79 5.19 -3.50
C SER A 91 14.49 5.91 -4.80
N LYS A 92 13.80 7.05 -4.72
CA LYS A 92 13.27 7.79 -5.89
C LYS A 92 12.29 6.95 -6.69
N LYS A 93 11.63 6.01 -6.02
CA LYS A 93 10.60 5.16 -6.62
C LYS A 93 9.27 5.41 -5.91
N PRO A 94 8.16 5.54 -6.66
CA PRO A 94 6.88 5.82 -6.02
C PRO A 94 6.39 4.64 -5.20
N ILE A 95 5.83 4.94 -4.04
CA ILE A 95 5.13 3.98 -3.21
C ILE A 95 3.73 4.53 -2.99
N GLY A 96 2.73 3.87 -3.57
CA GLY A 96 1.34 4.25 -3.38
C GLY A 96 0.87 3.84 -2.00
N ASN A 97 0.38 4.80 -1.21
CA ASN A 97 -0.09 4.52 0.14
C ASN A 97 -1.60 4.23 0.12
N GLY A 98 -1.94 2.96 0.08
CA GLY A 98 -3.30 2.47 0.22
C GLY A 98 -3.55 1.85 1.58
N ILE A 99 -2.77 2.22 2.59
CA ILE A 99 -3.02 1.83 3.97
C ILE A 99 -4.02 2.81 4.54
N ILE A 100 -5.27 2.35 4.70
CA ILE A 100 -6.33 3.18 5.23
C ILE A 100 -6.30 3.15 6.76
N THR A 101 -6.45 4.32 7.37
CA THR A 101 -6.46 4.47 8.83
C THR A 101 -7.84 4.97 9.22
N CYS A 102 -8.58 4.16 9.97
CA CYS A 102 -9.99 4.40 10.22
C CYS A 102 -10.30 4.36 11.70
N LEU A 103 -11.31 5.11 12.10
CA LEU A 103 -11.75 5.13 13.50
C LEU A 103 -12.65 3.94 13.84
N ASN A 104 -13.30 3.36 12.83
CA ASN A 104 -14.22 2.23 13.04
C ASN A 104 -14.36 1.42 11.75
N MET A 105 -15.01 0.28 11.86
CA MET A 105 -15.21 -0.64 10.74
C MET A 105 -16.08 -0.03 9.62
N ALA A 106 -17.06 0.78 9.96
CA ALA A 106 -17.91 1.41 8.95
C ALA A 106 -17.07 2.31 8.03
N GLN A 107 -16.13 3.08 8.60
CA GLN A 107 -15.20 3.89 7.80
C GLN A 107 -14.31 3.02 6.93
N ALA A 108 -13.84 1.90 7.46
CA ALA A 108 -12.99 0.98 6.71
C ALA A 108 -13.73 0.42 5.50
N LYS A 109 -14.96 0.00 5.67
CA LYS A 109 -15.79 -0.51 4.56
C LYS A 109 -16.05 0.58 3.51
N ALA A 110 -16.30 1.81 3.94
CA ALA A 110 -16.53 2.92 3.03
C ALA A 110 -15.29 3.26 2.20
N ARG A 111 -14.08 2.94 2.71
CA ARG A 111 -12.82 3.26 2.06
C ARG A 111 -12.12 2.05 1.46
N SER A 112 -12.76 0.88 1.43
CA SER A 112 -12.11 -0.36 1.01
C SER A 112 -11.70 -0.41 -0.45
N LYS A 113 -12.16 0.55 -1.27
CA LYS A 113 -11.76 0.63 -2.69
C LYS A 113 -10.69 1.67 -2.97
N LYS A 114 -10.05 2.21 -1.93
CA LYS A 114 -9.00 3.22 -2.10
C LYS A 114 -7.69 2.68 -2.66
N GLY A 115 -7.59 1.37 -2.86
CA GLY A 115 -6.44 0.79 -3.55
C GLY A 115 -6.24 1.38 -4.94
N SER A 116 -7.33 1.73 -5.62
CA SER A 116 -7.23 2.37 -6.94
C SER A 116 -6.55 3.74 -6.88
N GLU A 117 -6.78 4.50 -5.82
CA GLU A 117 -6.15 5.82 -5.63
C GLU A 117 -4.64 5.66 -5.41
N ALA A 118 -4.23 4.64 -4.64
CA ALA A 118 -2.81 4.36 -4.44
C ALA A 118 -2.12 4.02 -5.75
N THR A 119 -2.75 3.19 -6.58
CA THR A 119 -2.21 2.85 -7.90
C THR A 119 -2.12 4.06 -8.80
N LYS A 120 -3.16 4.90 -8.83
CA LYS A 120 -3.15 6.11 -9.66
C LYS A 120 -2.06 7.07 -9.23
N ALA A 121 -1.80 7.20 -7.93
CA ALA A 121 -0.73 8.04 -7.41
C ALA A 121 0.64 7.54 -7.92
N VAL A 122 0.85 6.23 -7.88
CA VAL A 122 2.09 5.62 -8.38
C VAL A 122 2.26 5.91 -9.87
N LEU A 123 1.20 5.72 -10.66
CA LEU A 123 1.26 5.95 -12.09
C LEU A 123 1.55 7.41 -12.42
N ALA A 124 1.00 8.34 -11.63
CA ALA A 124 1.25 9.75 -11.81
C ALA A 124 2.73 10.09 -11.62
N VAL A 125 3.38 9.50 -10.62
CA VAL A 125 4.82 9.73 -10.39
C VAL A 125 5.66 9.07 -11.48
N LEU A 126 5.32 7.86 -11.88
CA LEU A 126 6.05 7.15 -12.94
C LEU A 126 6.00 7.88 -14.29
N SER A 127 4.94 8.65 -14.55
CA SER A 127 4.80 9.38 -15.79
C SER A 127 5.53 10.72 -15.81
N GLN A 128 6.10 11.15 -14.68
CA GLN A 128 6.91 12.37 -14.62
C GLN A 128 8.20 12.19 -15.42
N LYS A 129 8.61 13.27 -16.05
CA LYS A 129 9.85 13.29 -16.84
C LYS A 129 11.02 13.96 -16.16
#